data_4aaaa9e37ac70a0bca1c396f4e401a50
#
_entry.id   4aaaa9e37ac70a0bca1c396f4e401a50
#
_cell.length_a   1.000
_cell.length_b   1.000
_cell.length_c   1.000
_cell.angle_alpha   90.00
_cell.angle_beta   90.00
_cell.angle_gamma   90.00
#
_symmetry.space_group_name_H-M   'P 1'
#
loop_
_entity.id
_entity.type
_entity.pdbx_description
1 polymer ?
#
loop_
_entity_poly.entity_id
_entity_poly.type
_entity_poly.pdbx_seq_one_letter_code
_entity_poly.pdbx_strand_id
1 'polypeptide(L)'
;MAIFGHDYVYNVNATDNEEQSAKIIINWIGKRFFKTSEYFTNLLLTTKHGNQIATTDEEKLIADLDLSILGTFDEATWKNYCANIRQEYSSFTDEEYDNGRIEFLKNLLNRERIFQTDFFYNSFEEQARQNIKRWILALDFY
;
A
#
# COMPACT_ATOMS: atom_id res chain seq x y z
N MET A 1 4.62 -12.30 8.38
CA MET A 1 4.59 -11.39 9.57
C MET A 1 4.74 -9.93 9.17
N ALA A 2 5.66 -9.57 8.26
CA ALA A 2 5.84 -8.17 7.82
C ALA A 2 4.55 -7.54 7.29
N ILE A 3 3.84 -8.21 6.36
CA ILE A 3 2.58 -7.68 5.79
C ILE A 3 1.47 -7.43 6.84
N PHE A 4 1.44 -8.15 7.93
CA PHE A 4 0.46 -7.92 9.01
C PHE A 4 0.88 -6.83 10.00
N GLY A 5 2.11 -6.37 9.90
CA GLY A 5 2.68 -5.42 10.84
C GLY A 5 3.03 -4.07 10.25
N HIS A 6 2.93 -3.89 8.91
CA HIS A 6 3.34 -2.63 8.28
C HIS A 6 2.47 -1.45 8.74
N ASP A 7 1.17 -1.68 8.94
CA ASP A 7 0.20 -0.69 9.42
C ASP A 7 -0.18 -0.86 10.90
N TYR A 8 0.72 -1.42 11.73
CA TYR A 8 0.45 -1.56 13.16
C TYR A 8 0.25 -0.22 13.86
N VAL A 9 0.99 0.78 13.45
CA VAL A 9 0.76 2.20 13.75
C VAL A 9 0.26 2.84 12.47
N TYR A 10 -0.93 3.42 12.52
CA TYR A 10 -1.50 4.12 11.39
C TYR A 10 -2.12 5.46 11.82
N ASN A 11 -1.55 6.54 11.30
CA ASN A 11 -2.05 7.90 11.48
C ASN A 11 -1.95 8.62 10.13
N VAL A 12 -3.08 8.96 9.53
CA VAL A 12 -3.14 9.61 8.21
C VAL A 12 -2.39 10.94 8.13
N ASN A 13 -2.11 11.59 9.27
CA ASN A 13 -1.36 12.85 9.37
C ASN A 13 0.13 12.64 9.64
N ALA A 14 0.59 11.39 9.83
CA ALA A 14 1.99 11.08 10.09
C ALA A 14 2.69 10.60 8.79
N THR A 15 3.99 10.83 8.73
CA THR A 15 4.83 10.40 7.59
C THR A 15 5.80 9.28 7.97
N ASP A 16 5.70 8.77 9.20
CA ASP A 16 6.62 7.77 9.80
C ASP A 16 5.88 6.56 10.38
N ASN A 17 4.67 6.24 9.88
CA ASN A 17 3.86 5.11 10.34
C ASN A 17 4.61 3.78 10.25
N GLU A 18 5.27 3.53 9.12
CA GLU A 18 6.02 2.30 8.84
C GLU A 18 7.23 2.18 9.78
N GLU A 19 7.93 3.27 10.03
CA GLU A 19 9.06 3.30 10.98
C GLU A 19 8.61 3.05 12.42
N GLN A 20 7.46 3.60 12.83
CA GLN A 20 6.89 3.35 14.16
C GLN A 20 6.40 1.91 14.28
N SER A 21 5.71 1.39 13.27
CA SER A 21 5.29 -0.01 13.18
C SER A 21 6.49 -0.94 13.29
N ALA A 22 7.56 -0.67 12.53
CA ALA A 22 8.79 -1.46 12.58
C ALA A 22 9.42 -1.48 13.98
N LYS A 23 9.51 -0.35 14.68
CA LYS A 23 10.05 -0.27 16.05
C LYS A 23 9.27 -1.16 17.02
N ILE A 24 7.94 -1.17 16.94
CA ILE A 24 7.11 -1.99 17.82
C ILE A 24 7.30 -3.48 17.53
N ILE A 25 7.29 -3.87 16.26
CA ILE A 25 7.46 -5.26 15.84
C ILE A 25 8.84 -5.79 16.26
N ILE A 26 9.91 -4.99 16.07
CA ILE A 26 11.25 -5.35 16.47
C ILE A 26 11.34 -5.57 17.99
N ASN A 27 10.69 -4.72 18.78
CA ASN A 27 10.62 -4.90 20.23
C ASN A 27 9.92 -6.20 20.64
N TRP A 28 8.89 -6.63 19.90
CA TRP A 28 8.21 -7.91 20.15
C TRP A 28 9.04 -9.13 19.76
N ILE A 29 9.75 -9.05 18.61
CA ILE A 29 10.63 -10.13 18.15
C ILE A 29 11.84 -10.26 19.09
N GLY A 30 12.20 -9.19 19.78
CA GLY A 30 13.26 -9.13 20.79
C GLY A 30 14.68 -9.08 20.21
N LYS A 31 15.59 -8.53 20.99
CA LYS A 31 17.01 -8.32 20.61
C LYS A 31 17.79 -9.61 20.27
N ARG A 32 17.21 -10.78 20.52
CA ARG A 32 17.81 -12.09 20.25
C ARG A 32 18.00 -12.38 18.76
N PHE A 33 17.29 -11.63 17.89
CA PHE A 33 17.29 -11.80 16.44
C PHE A 33 17.75 -10.54 15.71
N PHE A 34 18.87 -9.94 16.14
CA PHE A 34 19.34 -8.65 15.62
C PHE A 34 19.49 -8.60 14.09
N LYS A 35 20.06 -9.63 13.45
CA LYS A 35 20.12 -9.74 11.98
C LYS A 35 18.75 -9.86 11.32
N THR A 36 17.80 -10.49 12.00
CA THR A 36 16.42 -10.64 11.56
C THR A 36 15.65 -9.33 11.72
N SER A 37 16.00 -8.48 12.69
CA SER A 37 15.31 -7.20 12.92
C SER A 37 15.57 -6.19 11.79
N GLU A 38 16.80 -6.08 11.31
CA GLU A 38 17.15 -5.20 10.18
C GLU A 38 16.44 -5.66 8.90
N TYR A 39 16.45 -6.95 8.62
CA TYR A 39 15.73 -7.54 7.50
C TYR A 39 14.22 -7.24 7.56
N PHE A 40 13.58 -7.43 8.73
CA PHE A 40 12.17 -7.11 8.90
C PHE A 40 11.87 -5.62 8.78
N THR A 41 12.75 -4.75 9.28
CA THR A 41 12.62 -3.31 9.11
C THR A 41 12.59 -2.94 7.63
N ASN A 42 13.52 -3.47 6.84
CA ASN A 42 13.58 -3.19 5.41
C ASN A 42 12.31 -3.66 4.69
N LEU A 43 11.81 -4.86 5.02
CA LEU A 43 10.55 -5.37 4.46
C LEU A 43 9.35 -4.46 4.80
N LEU A 44 9.26 -3.98 6.04
CA LEU A 44 8.19 -3.08 6.46
C LEU A 44 8.28 -1.72 5.75
N LEU A 45 9.48 -1.16 5.64
CA LEU A 45 9.70 0.11 4.95
C LEU A 45 9.43 0.05 3.44
N THR A 46 9.44 -1.14 2.85
CA THR A 46 9.14 -1.32 1.41
C THR A 46 7.67 -1.01 1.09
N THR A 47 6.76 -1.13 2.06
CA THR A 47 5.35 -0.76 1.89
C THR A 47 5.12 0.75 1.92
N LYS A 48 6.13 1.54 2.32
CA LYS A 48 6.04 3.00 2.26
C LYS A 48 5.96 3.47 0.81
N HIS A 49 4.76 3.88 0.41
CA HIS A 49 4.47 4.35 -0.95
C HIS A 49 5.20 5.65 -1.25
N GLY A 50 6.33 5.54 -1.93
CA GLY A 50 7.18 6.68 -2.30
C GLY A 50 8.35 6.23 -3.15
N ASN A 51 9.57 6.55 -2.74
CA ASN A 51 10.78 6.37 -3.55
C ASN A 51 11.60 5.11 -3.20
N GLN A 52 11.11 4.22 -2.35
CA GLN A 52 11.83 2.98 -2.05
C GLN A 52 11.59 1.97 -3.17
N ILE A 53 12.68 1.63 -3.85
CA ILE A 53 12.69 0.58 -4.88
C ILE A 53 12.97 -0.74 -4.16
N ALA A 54 12.03 -1.68 -4.24
CA ALA A 54 12.24 -3.03 -3.75
C ALA A 54 13.40 -3.69 -4.53
N THR A 55 14.39 -4.19 -3.81
CA THR A 55 15.63 -4.74 -4.38
C THR A 55 15.69 -6.26 -4.32
N THR A 56 15.04 -6.86 -3.32
CA THR A 56 14.94 -8.31 -3.14
C THR A 56 13.58 -8.84 -3.58
N ASP A 57 13.49 -10.13 -3.84
CA ASP A 57 12.23 -10.76 -4.25
C ASP A 57 11.19 -10.74 -3.11
N GLU A 58 11.64 -10.82 -1.86
CA GLU A 58 10.78 -10.70 -0.68
C GLU A 58 10.22 -9.28 -0.54
N GLU A 59 11.03 -8.24 -0.76
CA GLU A 59 10.57 -6.85 -0.75
C GLU A 59 9.54 -6.61 -1.84
N LYS A 60 9.77 -7.09 -3.06
CA LYS A 60 8.80 -7.02 -4.16
C LYS A 60 7.50 -7.72 -3.81
N LEU A 61 7.59 -8.91 -3.22
CA LEU A 61 6.41 -9.67 -2.82
C LEU A 61 5.59 -8.94 -1.75
N ILE A 62 6.23 -8.33 -0.74
CA ILE A 62 5.53 -7.56 0.29
C ILE A 62 4.85 -6.33 -0.32
N ALA A 63 5.52 -5.59 -1.20
CA ALA A 63 4.93 -4.45 -1.89
C ALA A 63 3.72 -4.86 -2.76
N ASP A 64 3.82 -5.99 -3.45
CA ASP A 64 2.72 -6.51 -4.27
C ASP A 64 1.53 -6.99 -3.43
N LEU A 65 1.79 -7.65 -2.30
CA LEU A 65 0.75 -8.07 -1.36
C LEU A 65 -0.02 -6.88 -0.81
N ASP A 66 0.66 -5.79 -0.47
CA ASP A 66 0.04 -4.56 0.03
C ASP A 66 -0.88 -3.93 -1.03
N LEU A 67 -0.43 -3.86 -2.27
CA LEU A 67 -1.21 -3.34 -3.39
C LEU A 67 -2.23 -4.34 -3.98
N SER A 68 -2.25 -5.59 -3.53
CA SER A 68 -3.02 -6.68 -4.18
C SER A 68 -4.51 -6.41 -4.26
N ILE A 69 -5.07 -5.68 -3.30
CA ILE A 69 -6.48 -5.30 -3.27
C ILE A 69 -6.88 -4.50 -4.51
N LEU A 70 -5.97 -3.72 -5.11
CA LEU A 70 -6.23 -2.97 -6.32
C LEU A 70 -6.58 -3.87 -7.51
N GLY A 71 -6.05 -5.11 -7.52
CA GLY A 71 -6.29 -6.11 -8.55
C GLY A 71 -7.48 -7.03 -8.30
N THR A 72 -8.33 -6.74 -7.31
CA THR A 72 -9.50 -7.59 -7.03
C THR A 72 -10.49 -7.61 -8.18
N PHE A 73 -11.01 -8.81 -8.49
CA PHE A 73 -12.09 -9.02 -9.45
C PHE A 73 -13.48 -8.94 -8.79
N ASP A 74 -13.53 -8.99 -7.46
CA ASP A 74 -14.79 -8.95 -6.71
C ASP A 74 -15.25 -7.51 -6.49
N GLU A 75 -16.38 -7.16 -7.09
CA GLU A 75 -16.94 -5.81 -7.04
C GLU A 75 -17.35 -5.38 -5.62
N ALA A 76 -17.80 -6.32 -4.78
CA ALA A 76 -18.17 -6.01 -3.40
C ALA A 76 -16.94 -5.69 -2.56
N THR A 77 -15.88 -6.48 -2.70
CA THR A 77 -14.57 -6.23 -2.06
C THR A 77 -14.01 -4.90 -2.51
N TRP A 78 -14.08 -4.58 -3.80
CA TRP A 78 -13.61 -3.30 -4.34
C TRP A 78 -14.35 -2.10 -3.73
N LYS A 79 -15.68 -2.14 -3.70
CA LYS A 79 -16.50 -1.07 -3.10
C LYS A 79 -16.21 -0.88 -1.62
N ASN A 80 -16.09 -1.99 -0.89
CA ASN A 80 -15.75 -1.94 0.53
C ASN A 80 -14.37 -1.32 0.76
N TYR A 81 -13.38 -1.67 -0.06
CA TYR A 81 -12.05 -1.07 -0.01
C TYR A 81 -12.10 0.43 -0.23
N CYS A 82 -12.77 0.92 -1.29
CA CYS A 82 -12.91 2.35 -1.56
C CYS A 82 -13.58 3.10 -0.41
N ALA A 83 -14.64 2.53 0.16
CA ALA A 83 -15.35 3.12 1.29
C ALA A 83 -14.49 3.17 2.56
N ASN A 84 -13.75 2.09 2.86
CA ASN A 84 -12.87 2.03 4.02
C ASN A 84 -11.75 3.06 3.92
N ILE A 85 -11.11 3.18 2.76
CA ILE A 85 -10.08 4.21 2.54
C ILE A 85 -10.68 5.61 2.76
N ARG A 86 -11.87 5.92 2.21
CA ARG A 86 -12.50 7.23 2.46
C ARG A 86 -12.76 7.46 3.95
N GLN A 87 -13.15 6.44 4.69
CA GLN A 87 -13.38 6.52 6.12
C GLN A 87 -12.09 6.77 6.92
N GLU A 88 -10.98 6.14 6.54
CA GLU A 88 -9.66 6.38 7.15
C GLU A 88 -9.24 7.85 7.03
N TYR A 89 -9.55 8.49 5.91
CA TYR A 89 -9.29 9.90 5.64
C TYR A 89 -10.46 10.82 6.01
N SER A 90 -11.32 10.43 6.96
CA SER A 90 -12.50 11.20 7.35
C SER A 90 -12.21 12.58 7.96
N SER A 91 -10.97 12.84 8.40
CA SER A 91 -10.52 14.14 8.89
C SER A 91 -10.25 15.16 7.77
N PHE A 92 -10.15 14.73 6.52
CA PHE A 92 -9.96 15.58 5.35
C PHE A 92 -11.30 15.92 4.71
N THR A 93 -11.38 17.11 4.11
CA THR A 93 -12.52 17.47 3.25
C THR A 93 -12.57 16.54 2.03
N ASP A 94 -13.74 16.48 1.37
CA ASP A 94 -13.87 15.67 0.15
C ASP A 94 -12.89 16.12 -0.93
N GLU A 95 -12.73 17.45 -1.13
CA GLU A 95 -11.80 18.00 -2.11
C GLU A 95 -10.33 17.63 -1.81
N GLU A 96 -9.89 17.74 -0.55
CA GLU A 96 -8.53 17.36 -0.16
C GLU A 96 -8.27 15.87 -0.36
N TYR A 97 -9.23 15.03 0.03
CA TYR A 97 -9.15 13.60 -0.16
C TYR A 97 -9.11 13.23 -1.64
N ASP A 98 -10.04 13.74 -2.44
CA ASP A 98 -10.16 13.41 -3.86
C ASP A 98 -8.88 13.80 -4.61
N ASN A 99 -8.37 15.02 -4.39
CA ASN A 99 -7.13 15.48 -5.00
C ASN A 99 -5.93 14.59 -4.62
N GLY A 100 -5.74 14.31 -3.35
CA GLY A 100 -4.64 13.45 -2.87
C GLY A 100 -4.77 12.02 -3.38
N ARG A 101 -5.98 11.47 -3.40
CA ARG A 101 -6.23 10.11 -3.88
C ARG A 101 -6.02 9.99 -5.38
N ILE A 102 -6.51 10.94 -6.16
CA ILE A 102 -6.30 11.00 -7.62
C ILE A 102 -4.81 11.08 -7.95
N GLU A 103 -4.05 11.92 -7.24
CA GLU A 103 -2.60 12.02 -7.43
C GLU A 103 -1.90 10.68 -7.16
N PHE A 104 -2.20 10.05 -6.03
CA PHE A 104 -1.66 8.72 -5.69
C PHE A 104 -1.97 7.68 -6.77
N LEU A 105 -3.23 7.60 -7.20
CA LEU A 105 -3.68 6.64 -8.21
C LEU A 105 -3.04 6.91 -9.58
N LYS A 106 -2.90 8.17 -9.99
CA LYS A 106 -2.18 8.55 -11.22
C LYS A 106 -0.71 8.16 -11.16
N ASN A 107 -0.06 8.33 -10.00
CA ASN A 107 1.32 7.91 -9.80
C ASN A 107 1.50 6.39 -9.97
N LEU A 108 0.54 5.58 -9.50
CA LEU A 108 0.54 4.14 -9.74
C LEU A 108 0.36 3.80 -11.23
N LEU A 109 -0.57 4.46 -11.93
CA LEU A 109 -0.80 4.22 -13.37
C LEU A 109 0.39 4.60 -14.23
N ASN A 110 1.20 5.58 -13.81
CA ASN A 110 2.40 6.02 -14.54
C ASN A 110 3.57 5.06 -14.39
N ARG A 111 3.52 4.09 -13.47
CA ARG A 111 4.55 3.05 -13.37
C ARG A 111 4.47 2.13 -14.58
N GLU A 112 5.61 1.65 -15.06
CA GLU A 112 5.68 0.61 -16.09
C GLU A 112 4.93 -0.65 -15.63
N ARG A 113 5.13 -1.04 -14.36
CA ARG A 113 4.44 -2.12 -13.66
C ARG A 113 3.97 -1.61 -12.30
N ILE A 114 2.69 -1.84 -11.95
CA ILE A 114 2.18 -1.66 -10.60
C ILE A 114 2.74 -2.76 -9.69
N PHE A 115 2.62 -4.01 -10.15
CA PHE A 115 3.15 -5.19 -9.46
C PHE A 115 4.53 -5.57 -9.96
N GLN A 116 5.45 -5.81 -9.03
CA GLN A 116 6.87 -6.03 -9.33
C GLN A 116 7.20 -7.49 -9.58
N THR A 117 6.48 -8.44 -8.95
CA THR A 117 6.66 -9.87 -9.19
C THR A 117 5.88 -10.33 -10.42
N ASP A 118 6.41 -11.30 -11.16
CA ASP A 118 5.74 -11.81 -12.37
C ASP A 118 4.40 -12.46 -12.07
N PHE A 119 4.25 -13.09 -10.90
CA PHE A 119 2.98 -13.68 -10.49
C PHE A 119 1.87 -12.64 -10.38
N PHE A 120 2.09 -11.56 -9.62
CA PHE A 120 1.10 -10.50 -9.43
C PHE A 120 0.89 -9.70 -10.72
N TYR A 121 1.95 -9.39 -11.44
CA TYR A 121 1.86 -8.71 -12.72
C TYR A 121 0.98 -9.47 -13.71
N ASN A 122 1.25 -10.75 -13.95
CA ASN A 122 0.49 -11.55 -14.92
C ASN A 122 -0.96 -11.80 -14.48
N SER A 123 -1.23 -11.83 -13.16
CA SER A 123 -2.53 -12.21 -12.63
C SER A 123 -3.44 -11.00 -12.36
N PHE A 124 -2.89 -9.83 -11.99
CA PHE A 124 -3.67 -8.75 -11.41
C PHE A 124 -3.43 -7.36 -12.01
N GLU A 125 -2.35 -7.17 -12.78
CA GLU A 125 -1.96 -5.85 -13.31
C GLU A 125 -3.07 -5.17 -14.12
N GLU A 126 -3.64 -5.90 -15.08
CA GLU A 126 -4.69 -5.35 -15.95
C GLU A 126 -5.94 -4.96 -15.15
N GLN A 127 -6.37 -5.83 -14.22
CA GLN A 127 -7.52 -5.56 -13.37
C GLN A 127 -7.26 -4.36 -12.45
N ALA A 128 -6.06 -4.25 -11.87
CA ALA A 128 -5.69 -3.12 -11.03
C ALA A 128 -5.76 -1.80 -11.82
N ARG A 129 -5.21 -1.77 -13.02
CA ARG A 129 -5.28 -0.58 -13.89
C ARG A 129 -6.71 -0.19 -14.24
N GLN A 130 -7.59 -1.17 -14.49
CA GLN A 130 -9.01 -0.91 -14.75
C GLN A 130 -9.71 -0.36 -13.50
N ASN A 131 -9.50 -0.97 -12.33
CA ASN A 131 -10.08 -0.53 -11.07
C ASN A 131 -9.64 0.90 -10.73
N ILE A 132 -8.35 1.19 -10.86
CA ILE A 132 -7.79 2.53 -10.60
C ILE A 132 -8.40 3.57 -11.54
N LYS A 133 -8.47 3.30 -12.84
CA LYS A 133 -9.08 4.22 -13.81
C LYS A 133 -10.55 4.52 -13.47
N ARG A 134 -11.32 3.48 -13.12
CA ARG A 134 -12.71 3.66 -12.68
C ARG A 134 -12.83 4.53 -11.42
N TRP A 135 -11.90 4.35 -10.47
CA TRP A 135 -11.91 5.14 -9.24
C TRP A 135 -11.59 6.61 -9.51
N ILE A 136 -10.56 6.89 -10.29
CA ILE A 136 -10.25 8.27 -10.70
C ILE A 136 -11.46 8.94 -11.36
N LEU A 137 -12.11 8.27 -12.30
CA LEU A 137 -13.30 8.80 -12.94
C LEU A 137 -14.43 9.08 -11.95
N ALA A 138 -14.63 8.23 -10.95
CA ALA A 138 -15.64 8.43 -9.92
C ALA A 138 -15.35 9.64 -9.02
N LEU A 139 -14.07 9.93 -8.74
CA LEU A 139 -13.65 11.08 -7.93
C LEU A 139 -13.64 12.40 -8.74
N ASP A 140 -13.34 12.36 -10.05
CA ASP A 140 -13.33 13.55 -10.91
C ASP A 140 -14.74 14.11 -11.23
N PHE A 141 -15.82 13.35 -10.95
CA PHE A 141 -17.20 13.76 -11.29
C PHE A 141 -17.97 14.38 -10.11
N TYR A 142 -17.36 14.55 -8.95
CA TYR A 142 -17.94 15.22 -7.79
C TYR A 142 -17.16 16.48 -7.41
#